data_74d3df2f8d24a4cac5c6f01f9385eaed
#
_entry.id   74d3df2f8d24a4cac5c6f01f9385eaed
#
_cell.length_a   1.000
_cell.length_b   1.000
_cell.length_c   1.000
_cell.angle_alpha   90.00
_cell.angle_beta   90.00
_cell.angle_gamma   90.00
#
_symmetry.space_group_name_H-M   'P 1'
#
loop_
_entity.id
_entity.type
_entity.pdbx_description
1 polymer ?
#
loop_
_entity_poly.entity_id
_entity_poly.type
_entity_poly.pdbx_seq_one_letter_code
_entity_poly.pdbx_strand_id
1 'polypeptide(L)'
;GLHHLYAAIVRERRFSRDVAHELRTPLAEIRISAENALIDADPTRIQRALNAMIQASARMQRSVDTLLLLARLESGQHTLALDPLDLTALLQELLAGLNVQQMAPKSPIRVTLPESAWVQSDQGVIERIVSNLLRNAIEYAPECDDIQCRLEREASGWMLTIVNTAPNLQASDLEQFGLRFWRKDSEGGTAHHAGLGLALALALAHAIDLPLAFSLDNGRLSARLGPWPPPVSYTHLRA
;
A
#
# COMPACT_ATOMS: atom_id res chain seq x y z
N GLY A 1 8.31 -16.67 28.90
CA GLY A 1 8.19 -18.06 29.06
C GLY A 1 7.36 -18.77 28.00
N LEU A 2 6.79 -19.93 28.35
CA LEU A 2 6.02 -20.84 27.49
C LEU A 2 4.85 -20.15 26.75
N HIS A 3 4.20 -19.19 27.39
CA HIS A 3 3.08 -18.43 26.76
C HIS A 3 3.52 -17.60 25.55
N HIS A 4 4.69 -16.98 25.60
CA HIS A 4 5.24 -16.22 24.47
C HIS A 4 5.67 -17.13 23.32
N LEU A 5 6.25 -18.28 23.64
CA LEU A 5 6.64 -19.29 22.64
C LEU A 5 5.41 -19.87 21.92
N TYR A 6 4.38 -20.23 22.69
CA TYR A 6 3.13 -20.74 22.12
C TYR A 6 2.45 -19.69 21.21
N ALA A 7 2.37 -18.45 21.66
CA ALA A 7 1.81 -17.35 20.85
C ALA A 7 2.62 -17.10 19.56
N ALA A 8 3.94 -17.25 19.60
CA ALA A 8 4.79 -17.14 18.41
C ALA A 8 4.53 -18.26 17.42
N ILE A 9 4.47 -19.52 17.89
CA ILE A 9 4.18 -20.69 17.03
C ILE A 9 2.79 -20.59 16.39
N VAL A 10 1.78 -20.13 17.13
CA VAL A 10 0.42 -19.93 16.59
C VAL A 10 0.41 -18.86 15.51
N ARG A 11 1.13 -17.73 15.72
CA ARG A 11 1.26 -16.65 14.71
C ARG A 11 1.97 -17.14 13.46
N GLU A 12 3.05 -17.90 13.59
CA GLU A 12 3.80 -18.45 12.46
C GLU A 12 2.97 -19.46 11.65
N ARG A 13 2.24 -20.35 12.32
CA ARG A 13 1.34 -21.30 11.64
C ARG A 13 0.20 -20.59 10.91
N ARG A 14 -0.39 -19.57 11.52
CA ARG A 14 -1.42 -18.76 10.87
C ARG A 14 -0.85 -18.04 9.65
N PHE A 15 0.31 -17.41 9.79
CA PHE A 15 1.01 -16.74 8.70
C PHE A 15 1.29 -17.70 7.52
N SER A 16 1.88 -18.88 7.78
CA SER A 16 2.17 -19.86 6.73
C SER A 16 0.91 -20.33 6.00
N ARG A 17 -0.19 -20.54 6.72
CA ARG A 17 -1.48 -20.91 6.14
C ARG A 17 -2.06 -19.79 5.27
N ASP A 18 -2.00 -18.55 5.75
CA ASP A 18 -2.54 -17.38 5.05
C ASP A 18 -1.73 -17.08 3.78
N VAL A 19 -0.39 -17.20 3.83
CA VAL A 19 0.50 -17.14 2.65
C VAL A 19 0.12 -18.20 1.62
N ALA A 20 -0.03 -19.47 2.06
CA ALA A 20 -0.37 -20.56 1.16
C ALA A 20 -1.74 -20.33 0.48
N HIS A 21 -2.70 -19.77 1.21
CA HIS A 21 -4.02 -19.45 0.66
C HIS A 21 -3.94 -18.32 -0.38
N GLU A 22 -3.25 -17.22 -0.06
CA GLU A 22 -3.09 -16.07 -0.94
C GLU A 22 -2.29 -16.37 -2.23
N LEU A 23 -1.36 -17.31 -2.19
CA LEU A 23 -0.64 -17.76 -3.38
C LEU A 23 -1.43 -18.80 -4.19
N ARG A 24 -2.28 -19.60 -3.56
CA ARG A 24 -3.10 -20.63 -4.26
C ARG A 24 -4.13 -20.00 -5.20
N THR A 25 -4.74 -18.88 -4.81
CA THR A 25 -5.77 -18.20 -5.61
C THR A 25 -5.24 -17.74 -6.96
N PRO A 26 -4.20 -16.90 -7.07
CA PRO A 26 -3.65 -16.48 -8.37
C PRO A 26 -3.08 -17.66 -9.17
N LEU A 27 -2.53 -18.68 -8.51
CA LEU A 27 -2.06 -19.89 -9.18
C LEU A 27 -3.22 -20.66 -9.84
N ALA A 28 -4.36 -20.77 -9.15
CA ALA A 28 -5.56 -21.39 -9.71
C ALA A 28 -6.12 -20.58 -10.91
N GLU A 29 -6.11 -19.23 -10.83
CA GLU A 29 -6.50 -18.35 -11.92
C GLU A 29 -5.59 -18.55 -13.16
N ILE A 30 -4.27 -18.61 -12.96
CA ILE A 30 -3.30 -18.89 -14.05
C ILE A 30 -3.63 -20.22 -14.72
N ARG A 31 -3.83 -21.28 -13.90
CA ARG A 31 -4.12 -22.61 -14.42
C ARG A 31 -5.42 -22.65 -15.23
N ILE A 32 -6.51 -22.12 -14.69
CA ILE A 32 -7.81 -22.08 -15.36
C ILE A 32 -7.72 -21.27 -16.65
N SER A 33 -7.03 -20.12 -16.65
CA SER A 33 -6.84 -19.30 -17.84
C SER A 33 -6.02 -20.04 -18.91
N ALA A 34 -4.99 -20.80 -18.50
CA ALA A 34 -4.20 -21.62 -19.43
C ALA A 34 -5.03 -22.76 -20.03
N GLU A 35 -5.79 -23.48 -19.20
CA GLU A 35 -6.69 -24.56 -19.66
C GLU A 35 -7.73 -24.02 -20.66
N ASN A 36 -8.33 -22.85 -20.39
CA ASN A 36 -9.27 -22.21 -21.29
C ASN A 36 -8.60 -21.79 -22.64
N ALA A 37 -7.39 -21.22 -22.56
CA ALA A 37 -6.66 -20.82 -23.79
C ALA A 37 -6.28 -22.02 -24.69
N LEU A 38 -6.05 -23.20 -24.10
CA LEU A 38 -5.69 -24.41 -24.84
C LEU A 38 -6.86 -25.03 -25.62
N ILE A 39 -8.09 -24.83 -25.14
CA ILE A 39 -9.29 -25.42 -25.76
C ILE A 39 -10.09 -24.44 -26.62
N ASP A 40 -9.78 -23.14 -26.56
CA ASP A 40 -10.51 -22.11 -27.30
C ASP A 40 -9.88 -21.90 -28.68
N ALA A 41 -10.74 -21.74 -29.73
CA ALA A 41 -10.32 -21.44 -31.08
C ALA A 41 -10.43 -19.94 -31.43
N ASP A 42 -11.01 -19.10 -30.54
CA ASP A 42 -11.17 -17.66 -30.76
C ASP A 42 -9.92 -16.90 -30.29
N PRO A 43 -9.17 -16.26 -31.21
CA PRO A 43 -7.97 -15.51 -30.87
C PRO A 43 -8.20 -14.43 -29.83
N THR A 44 -9.40 -13.82 -29.80
CA THR A 44 -9.73 -12.75 -28.82
C THR A 44 -9.89 -13.32 -27.42
N ARG A 45 -10.43 -14.52 -27.27
CA ARG A 45 -10.56 -15.23 -26.00
C ARG A 45 -9.21 -15.72 -25.51
N ILE A 46 -8.39 -16.26 -26.39
CA ILE A 46 -7.02 -16.67 -26.09
C ILE A 46 -6.23 -15.45 -25.56
N GLN A 47 -6.29 -14.32 -26.26
CA GLN A 47 -5.61 -13.10 -25.82
C GLN A 47 -6.08 -12.63 -24.44
N ARG A 48 -7.38 -12.69 -24.16
CA ARG A 48 -7.92 -12.37 -22.82
C ARG A 48 -7.41 -13.32 -21.76
N ALA A 49 -7.35 -14.61 -22.03
CA ALA A 49 -6.84 -15.61 -21.09
C ALA A 49 -5.34 -15.39 -20.81
N LEU A 50 -4.53 -15.11 -21.82
CA LEU A 50 -3.11 -14.77 -21.65
C LEU A 50 -2.92 -13.50 -20.81
N ASN A 51 -3.70 -12.46 -21.06
CA ASN A 51 -3.66 -11.25 -20.25
C ASN A 51 -4.05 -11.51 -18.80
N ALA A 52 -5.05 -12.34 -18.53
CA ALA A 52 -5.44 -12.73 -17.18
C ALA A 52 -4.30 -13.49 -16.45
N MET A 53 -3.59 -14.38 -17.14
CA MET A 53 -2.42 -15.08 -16.60
C MET A 53 -1.30 -14.11 -16.22
N ILE A 54 -0.97 -13.17 -17.11
CA ILE A 54 0.04 -12.13 -16.86
C ILE A 54 -0.32 -11.32 -15.61
N GLN A 55 -1.58 -10.89 -15.50
CA GLN A 55 -2.05 -10.13 -14.34
C GLN A 55 -2.01 -10.95 -13.04
N ALA A 56 -2.43 -12.21 -13.07
CA ALA A 56 -2.37 -13.09 -11.91
C ALA A 56 -0.92 -13.36 -11.47
N SER A 57 -0.01 -13.59 -12.42
CA SER A 57 1.42 -13.76 -12.16
C SER A 57 2.03 -12.50 -11.52
N ALA A 58 1.73 -11.32 -12.04
CA ALA A 58 2.20 -10.05 -11.50
C ALA A 58 1.66 -9.79 -10.07
N ARG A 59 0.40 -10.16 -9.78
CA ARG A 59 -0.14 -10.09 -8.42
C ARG A 59 0.61 -11.01 -7.47
N MET A 60 0.84 -12.25 -7.86
CA MET A 60 1.56 -13.23 -7.05
C MET A 60 2.98 -12.77 -6.75
N GLN A 61 3.70 -12.26 -7.75
CA GLN A 61 5.04 -11.72 -7.56
C GLN A 61 5.05 -10.55 -6.55
N ARG A 62 4.14 -9.58 -6.69
CA ARG A 62 4.02 -8.47 -5.72
C ARG A 62 3.77 -8.95 -4.30
N SER A 63 2.94 -9.98 -4.12
CA SER A 63 2.69 -10.57 -2.79
C SER A 63 3.95 -11.18 -2.20
N VAL A 64 4.71 -11.94 -2.98
CA VAL A 64 5.99 -12.54 -2.55
C VAL A 64 7.00 -11.46 -2.19
N ASP A 65 7.19 -10.45 -3.04
CA ASP A 65 8.12 -9.34 -2.80
C ASP A 65 7.76 -8.56 -1.53
N THR A 66 6.46 -8.36 -1.30
CA THR A 66 5.95 -7.71 -0.09
C THR A 66 6.25 -8.52 1.17
N LEU A 67 6.03 -9.85 1.11
CA LEU A 67 6.31 -10.75 2.23
C LEU A 67 7.80 -10.81 2.56
N LEU A 68 8.66 -10.87 1.53
CA LEU A 68 10.11 -10.84 1.71
C LEU A 68 10.58 -9.53 2.34
N LEU A 69 10.02 -8.41 1.90
CA LEU A 69 10.35 -7.11 2.47
C LEU A 69 9.90 -7.01 3.93
N LEU A 70 8.68 -7.44 4.25
CA LEU A 70 8.19 -7.48 5.64
C LEU A 70 9.10 -8.34 6.53
N ALA A 71 9.56 -9.50 6.05
CA ALA A 71 10.49 -10.35 6.79
C ALA A 71 11.85 -9.66 7.03
N ARG A 72 12.37 -8.92 6.04
CA ARG A 72 13.62 -8.14 6.19
C ARG A 72 13.47 -6.99 7.19
N LEU A 73 12.34 -6.29 7.17
CA LEU A 73 12.05 -5.22 8.13
C LEU A 73 11.98 -5.77 9.57
N GLU A 74 11.32 -6.89 9.77
CA GLU A 74 11.23 -7.54 11.09
C GLU A 74 12.58 -8.05 11.61
N SER A 75 13.48 -8.48 10.72
CA SER A 75 14.82 -8.91 11.10
C SER A 75 15.81 -7.74 11.30
N GLY A 76 15.39 -6.49 11.09
CA GLY A 76 16.25 -5.31 11.21
C GLY A 76 17.31 -5.21 10.11
N GLN A 77 17.18 -5.95 9.01
CA GLN A 77 18.17 -6.00 7.92
C GLN A 77 17.95 -4.93 6.84
N HIS A 78 17.10 -3.94 7.09
CA HIS A 78 16.86 -2.87 6.14
C HIS A 78 17.80 -1.70 6.39
N THR A 79 18.62 -1.36 5.37
CA THR A 79 19.48 -0.17 5.40
C THR A 79 18.73 0.98 4.78
N LEU A 80 18.56 2.07 5.52
CA LEU A 80 17.89 3.29 5.07
C LEU A 80 18.87 4.22 4.38
N ALA A 81 18.49 4.78 3.24
CA ALA A 81 19.20 5.84 2.54
C ALA A 81 18.45 7.17 2.77
N LEU A 82 18.86 7.93 3.79
CA LEU A 82 18.25 9.20 4.13
C LEU A 82 18.89 10.32 3.32
N ASP A 83 18.24 10.72 2.24
CA ASP A 83 18.69 11.79 1.34
C ASP A 83 17.68 12.96 1.35
N PRO A 84 18.11 14.18 0.92
CA PRO A 84 17.16 15.27 0.66
C PRO A 84 16.16 14.87 -0.42
N LEU A 85 14.87 14.95 -0.10
CA LEU A 85 13.77 14.54 -0.96
C LEU A 85 12.73 15.67 -1.06
N ASP A 86 12.34 16.02 -2.27
CA ASP A 86 11.17 16.87 -2.49
C ASP A 86 9.91 16.02 -2.60
N LEU A 87 9.11 16.02 -1.55
CA LEU A 87 7.85 15.26 -1.48
C LEU A 87 6.85 15.71 -2.57
N THR A 88 6.87 16.98 -2.96
CA THR A 88 5.97 17.49 -4.01
C THR A 88 6.28 16.84 -5.36
N ALA A 89 7.55 16.82 -5.75
CA ALA A 89 8.00 16.20 -7.00
C ALA A 89 7.69 14.70 -7.00
N LEU A 90 7.99 14.00 -5.89
CA LEU A 90 7.70 12.57 -5.74
C LEU A 90 6.21 12.26 -5.87
N LEU A 91 5.35 13.03 -5.20
CA LEU A 91 3.90 12.82 -5.28
C LEU A 91 3.34 13.06 -6.67
N GLN A 92 3.84 14.09 -7.39
CA GLN A 92 3.46 14.37 -8.78
C GLN A 92 3.82 13.20 -9.70
N GLU A 93 5.03 12.62 -9.54
CA GLU A 93 5.47 11.46 -10.31
C GLU A 93 4.62 10.22 -10.03
N LEU A 94 4.35 9.90 -8.77
CA LEU A 94 3.51 8.77 -8.37
C LEU A 94 2.08 8.90 -8.90
N LEU A 95 1.48 10.09 -8.80
CA LEU A 95 0.13 10.35 -9.29
C LEU A 95 0.05 10.25 -10.82
N ALA A 96 1.06 10.75 -11.55
CA ALA A 96 1.15 10.61 -13.00
C ALA A 96 1.28 9.12 -13.41
N GLY A 97 2.06 8.34 -12.65
CA GLY A 97 2.27 6.91 -12.89
C GLY A 97 0.99 6.06 -12.73
N LEU A 98 0.04 6.47 -11.89
CA LEU A 98 -1.23 5.76 -11.71
C LEU A 98 -2.05 5.68 -13.00
N ASN A 99 -2.03 6.72 -13.83
CA ASN A 99 -2.75 6.77 -15.10
C ASN A 99 -2.13 5.82 -16.16
N VAL A 100 -0.81 5.63 -16.11
CA VAL A 100 -0.08 4.77 -17.06
C VAL A 100 -0.28 3.29 -16.75
N GLN A 101 -0.42 2.92 -15.49
CA GLN A 101 -0.56 1.53 -15.04
C GLN A 101 -1.96 0.93 -15.21
N GLN A 102 -2.85 1.54 -16.00
CA GLN A 102 -4.26 1.14 -16.15
C GLN A 102 -5.04 1.13 -14.82
N MET A 103 -4.55 1.79 -13.82
CA MET A 103 -5.24 2.06 -12.56
C MET A 103 -5.92 3.43 -12.62
N ALA A 104 -6.45 3.82 -13.81
CA ALA A 104 -7.25 5.04 -13.90
C ALA A 104 -8.34 4.98 -12.82
N PRO A 105 -8.31 5.88 -11.83
CA PRO A 105 -9.26 5.83 -10.74
C PRO A 105 -10.66 6.03 -11.31
N LYS A 106 -11.60 5.20 -10.91
CA LYS A 106 -13.03 5.38 -11.21
C LYS A 106 -13.56 6.68 -10.60
N SER A 107 -12.81 7.22 -9.66
CA SER A 107 -13.06 8.44 -8.89
C SER A 107 -11.94 9.46 -9.10
N PRO A 108 -12.23 10.75 -9.26
CA PRO A 108 -11.21 11.77 -9.42
C PRO A 108 -10.35 11.89 -8.17
N ILE A 109 -9.04 12.08 -8.35
CA ILE A 109 -8.12 12.41 -7.25
C ILE A 109 -7.95 13.93 -7.24
N ARG A 110 -8.42 14.58 -6.18
CA ARG A 110 -8.15 16.01 -5.93
C ARG A 110 -6.79 16.14 -5.24
N VAL A 111 -5.89 16.87 -5.88
CA VAL A 111 -4.53 17.01 -5.42
C VAL A 111 -4.30 18.45 -4.95
N THR A 112 -3.77 18.60 -3.73
CA THR A 112 -3.35 19.89 -3.17
C THR A 112 -1.92 19.74 -2.67
N LEU A 113 -0.97 20.31 -3.41
CA LEU A 113 0.46 20.25 -3.10
C LEU A 113 1.05 21.66 -3.06
N PRO A 114 2.04 21.92 -2.19
CA PRO A 114 2.83 23.14 -2.24
C PRO A 114 3.74 23.15 -3.48
N GLU A 115 4.40 24.27 -3.76
CA GLU A 115 5.37 24.37 -4.84
C GLU A 115 6.55 23.41 -4.65
N SER A 116 7.04 23.27 -3.41
CA SER A 116 8.03 22.27 -3.01
C SER A 116 7.92 21.94 -1.53
N ALA A 117 8.34 20.73 -1.15
CA ALA A 117 8.32 20.26 0.23
C ALA A 117 9.54 19.37 0.52
N TRP A 118 10.65 20.02 0.88
CA TRP A 118 11.91 19.30 1.15
C TRP A 118 11.93 18.68 2.53
N VAL A 119 12.31 17.41 2.58
CA VAL A 119 12.50 16.59 3.79
C VAL A 119 13.77 15.76 3.69
N GLN A 120 14.19 15.18 4.81
CA GLN A 120 15.23 14.15 4.84
C GLN A 120 14.53 12.79 4.98
N SER A 121 14.61 11.93 3.97
CA SER A 121 13.93 10.62 4.01
C SER A 121 14.52 9.65 2.98
N ASP A 122 14.07 8.39 3.06
CA ASP A 122 14.37 7.37 2.05
C ASP A 122 13.28 7.39 0.96
N GLN A 123 13.66 7.80 -0.25
CA GLN A 123 12.73 7.94 -1.37
C GLN A 123 12.01 6.62 -1.66
N GLY A 124 12.71 5.50 -1.74
CA GLY A 124 12.12 4.21 -2.08
C GLY A 124 11.13 3.71 -1.02
N VAL A 125 11.39 4.04 0.25
CA VAL A 125 10.45 3.73 1.35
C VAL A 125 9.20 4.59 1.22
N ILE A 126 9.33 5.91 1.02
CA ILE A 126 8.18 6.81 0.86
C ILE A 126 7.35 6.44 -0.36
N GLU A 127 7.98 6.15 -1.51
CA GLU A 127 7.28 5.69 -2.72
C GLU A 127 6.40 4.47 -2.44
N ARG A 128 6.91 3.48 -1.69
CA ARG A 128 6.18 2.26 -1.34
C ARG A 128 5.02 2.55 -0.40
N ILE A 129 5.23 3.39 0.62
CA ILE A 129 4.16 3.77 1.55
C ILE A 129 3.05 4.48 0.78
N VAL A 130 3.37 5.54 0.05
CA VAL A 130 2.40 6.36 -0.67
C VAL A 130 1.66 5.55 -1.74
N SER A 131 2.37 4.72 -2.51
CA SER A 131 1.77 3.85 -3.52
C SER A 131 0.76 2.87 -2.91
N ASN A 132 1.06 2.30 -1.74
CA ASN A 132 0.11 1.42 -1.04
C ASN A 132 -1.12 2.18 -0.54
N LEU A 133 -0.94 3.39 0.01
CA LEU A 133 -2.05 4.21 0.48
C LEU A 133 -2.95 4.69 -0.67
N LEU A 134 -2.36 5.18 -1.78
CA LEU A 134 -3.11 5.62 -2.96
C LEU A 134 -3.86 4.45 -3.60
N ARG A 135 -3.21 3.30 -3.76
CA ARG A 135 -3.85 2.10 -4.29
C ARG A 135 -5.02 1.66 -3.45
N ASN A 136 -4.85 1.65 -2.13
CA ASN A 136 -5.93 1.33 -1.19
C ASN A 136 -7.09 2.32 -1.33
N ALA A 137 -6.82 3.63 -1.40
CA ALA A 137 -7.85 4.65 -1.58
C ALA A 137 -8.62 4.46 -2.91
N ILE A 138 -7.94 4.17 -4.02
CA ILE A 138 -8.54 3.94 -5.33
C ILE A 138 -9.39 2.67 -5.34
N GLU A 139 -8.91 1.59 -4.72
CA GLU A 139 -9.59 0.29 -4.72
C GLU A 139 -10.91 0.32 -3.93
N TYR A 140 -10.92 1.01 -2.79
CA TYR A 140 -12.05 1.00 -1.87
C TYR A 140 -12.97 2.22 -1.98
N ALA A 141 -12.59 3.25 -2.75
CA ALA A 141 -13.48 4.38 -3.02
C ALA A 141 -14.67 3.93 -3.89
N PRO A 142 -15.90 4.31 -3.56
CA PRO A 142 -17.05 4.14 -4.44
C PRO A 142 -16.83 4.85 -5.79
N GLU A 143 -17.51 4.37 -6.85
CA GLU A 143 -17.46 5.02 -8.16
C GLU A 143 -17.98 6.47 -8.06
N CYS A 144 -17.31 7.38 -8.76
CA CYS A 144 -17.64 8.82 -8.80
C CYS A 144 -17.50 9.57 -7.49
N ASP A 145 -16.82 9.00 -6.50
CA ASP A 145 -16.51 9.71 -5.25
C ASP A 145 -15.13 10.36 -5.29
N ASP A 146 -14.87 11.23 -4.32
CA ASP A 146 -13.69 12.07 -4.23
C ASP A 146 -12.58 11.40 -3.42
N ILE A 147 -11.44 11.18 -4.05
CA ILE A 147 -10.19 10.87 -3.34
C ILE A 147 -9.42 12.19 -3.20
N GLN A 148 -8.95 12.50 -2.00
CA GLN A 148 -8.15 13.69 -1.74
C GLN A 148 -6.72 13.31 -1.37
N CYS A 149 -5.76 13.97 -1.97
CA CYS A 149 -4.33 13.85 -1.64
C CYS A 149 -3.79 15.26 -1.35
N ARG A 150 -3.44 15.53 -0.10
CA ARG A 150 -2.98 16.84 0.35
C ARG A 150 -1.65 16.73 1.06
N LEU A 151 -0.72 17.62 0.69
CA LEU A 151 0.54 17.81 1.40
C LEU A 151 0.55 19.23 1.96
N GLU A 152 0.50 19.34 3.27
CA GLU A 152 0.36 20.64 3.94
C GLU A 152 1.44 20.78 5.02
N ARG A 153 1.84 22.02 5.29
CA ARG A 153 2.79 22.32 6.36
C ARG A 153 2.03 22.58 7.66
N GLU A 154 2.23 21.72 8.64
CA GLU A 154 1.75 21.91 10.00
C GLU A 154 2.86 22.49 10.91
N ALA A 155 2.52 22.82 12.16
CA ALA A 155 3.49 23.38 13.12
C ALA A 155 4.70 22.45 13.35
N SER A 156 4.48 21.12 13.29
CA SER A 156 5.48 20.07 13.53
C SER A 156 6.23 19.61 12.28
N GLY A 157 5.85 20.08 11.09
CA GLY A 157 6.47 19.68 9.83
C GLY A 157 5.48 19.43 8.70
N TRP A 158 5.91 18.74 7.65
CA TRP A 158 5.06 18.38 6.52
C TRP A 158 4.16 17.19 6.87
N MET A 159 2.90 17.26 6.46
CA MET A 159 1.90 16.21 6.67
C MET A 159 1.25 15.84 5.35
N LEU A 160 1.38 14.58 4.93
CA LEU A 160 0.63 14.03 3.82
C LEU A 160 -0.68 13.41 4.33
N THR A 161 -1.79 13.81 3.74
CA THR A 161 -3.12 13.28 4.07
C THR A 161 -3.78 12.73 2.82
N ILE A 162 -4.18 11.47 2.84
CA ILE A 162 -4.97 10.82 1.78
C ILE A 162 -6.31 10.46 2.37
N VAL A 163 -7.39 10.94 1.73
CA VAL A 163 -8.77 10.72 2.20
C VAL A 163 -9.60 10.10 1.09
N ASN A 164 -10.35 9.07 1.42
CA ASN A 164 -11.35 8.46 0.53
C ASN A 164 -12.62 8.10 1.31
N THR A 165 -13.74 7.99 0.63
CA THR A 165 -14.95 7.43 1.22
C THR A 165 -14.80 5.92 1.39
N ALA A 166 -15.24 5.43 2.54
CA ALA A 166 -15.15 4.02 2.93
C ALA A 166 -16.43 3.64 3.72
N PRO A 167 -17.59 3.56 3.06
CA PRO A 167 -18.91 3.46 3.73
C PRO A 167 -19.07 2.18 4.53
N ASN A 168 -18.33 1.12 4.19
CA ASN A 168 -18.42 -0.18 4.86
C ASN A 168 -17.46 -0.32 6.04
N LEU A 169 -16.54 0.64 6.26
CA LEU A 169 -15.63 0.60 7.38
C LEU A 169 -16.28 1.04 8.69
N GLN A 170 -15.85 0.43 9.77
CA GLN A 170 -16.19 0.80 11.15
C GLN A 170 -14.91 1.20 11.90
N ALA A 171 -15.06 1.99 12.96
CA ALA A 171 -13.91 2.43 13.76
C ALA A 171 -13.09 1.25 14.33
N SER A 172 -13.75 0.13 14.68
CA SER A 172 -13.10 -1.10 15.15
C SER A 172 -12.23 -1.78 14.07
N ASP A 173 -12.46 -1.52 12.78
CA ASP A 173 -11.68 -2.09 11.70
C ASP A 173 -10.29 -1.46 11.60
N LEU A 174 -10.12 -0.22 12.07
CA LEU A 174 -8.83 0.49 12.02
C LEU A 174 -7.74 -0.24 12.82
N GLU A 175 -8.11 -0.91 13.92
CA GLU A 175 -7.19 -1.71 14.74
C GLU A 175 -6.61 -2.92 13.96
N GLN A 176 -7.28 -3.32 12.89
CA GLN A 176 -6.89 -4.46 12.07
C GLN A 176 -5.96 -4.11 10.90
N PHE A 177 -5.76 -2.81 10.60
CA PHE A 177 -5.02 -2.36 9.41
C PHE A 177 -3.55 -2.79 9.38
N GLY A 178 -2.95 -3.04 10.53
CA GLY A 178 -1.59 -3.60 10.66
C GLY A 178 -1.51 -5.11 10.50
N LEU A 179 -2.64 -5.81 10.48
CA LEU A 179 -2.66 -7.27 10.36
C LEU A 179 -2.46 -7.67 8.89
N ARG A 180 -1.54 -8.60 8.67
CA ARG A 180 -1.30 -9.19 7.35
C ARG A 180 -2.51 -9.99 6.92
N PHE A 181 -2.86 -9.90 5.63
CA PHE A 181 -3.98 -10.61 5.00
C PHE A 181 -5.37 -10.20 5.53
N TRP A 182 -5.44 -9.15 6.36
CA TRP A 182 -6.74 -8.65 6.80
C TRP A 182 -7.45 -7.90 5.68
N ARG A 183 -8.73 -8.21 5.51
CA ARG A 183 -9.64 -7.55 4.55
C ARG A 183 -11.03 -7.46 5.18
N LYS A 184 -11.73 -6.34 4.97
CA LYS A 184 -13.10 -6.15 5.47
C LYS A 184 -14.08 -7.11 4.80
N ASP A 185 -13.97 -7.28 3.47
CA ASP A 185 -14.84 -8.13 2.67
C ASP A 185 -14.07 -9.36 2.18
N SER A 186 -14.07 -10.43 2.96
CA SER A 186 -13.46 -11.71 2.60
C SER A 186 -14.35 -12.62 1.73
N GLU A 187 -15.64 -12.27 1.56
CA GLU A 187 -16.60 -13.06 0.79
C GLU A 187 -17.06 -12.32 -0.48
N GLY A 188 -16.48 -12.68 -1.64
CA GLY A 188 -17.06 -12.39 -2.96
C GLY A 188 -16.68 -11.08 -3.65
N GLY A 189 -15.80 -10.26 -3.08
CA GLY A 189 -15.35 -9.03 -3.73
C GLY A 189 -14.27 -9.26 -4.78
N THR A 190 -14.32 -8.52 -5.89
CA THR A 190 -13.33 -8.50 -6.97
C THR A 190 -11.98 -7.85 -6.56
N ALA A 191 -11.75 -7.63 -5.28
CA ALA A 191 -10.54 -7.02 -4.77
C ALA A 191 -9.33 -7.93 -4.99
N HIS A 192 -8.45 -7.51 -5.88
CA HIS A 192 -7.31 -8.28 -6.38
C HIS A 192 -6.05 -8.19 -5.48
N HIS A 193 -6.16 -7.73 -4.23
CA HIS A 193 -5.01 -7.50 -3.37
C HIS A 193 -5.02 -8.39 -2.13
N ALA A 194 -3.85 -8.89 -1.75
CA ALA A 194 -3.63 -9.88 -0.69
C ALA A 194 -3.81 -9.35 0.75
N GLY A 195 -4.32 -8.13 0.97
CA GLY A 195 -4.41 -7.55 2.33
C GLY A 195 -3.04 -7.28 2.98
N LEU A 196 -1.99 -7.10 2.18
CA LEU A 196 -0.62 -6.85 2.65
C LEU A 196 -0.21 -5.38 2.59
N GLY A 197 -0.92 -4.56 1.79
CA GLY A 197 -0.49 -3.19 1.47
C GLY A 197 -0.43 -2.26 2.69
N LEU A 198 -1.47 -2.25 3.53
CA LEU A 198 -1.49 -1.40 4.73
C LEU A 198 -0.51 -1.92 5.80
N ALA A 199 -0.39 -3.23 5.97
CA ALA A 199 0.59 -3.82 6.87
C ALA A 199 2.02 -3.43 6.46
N LEU A 200 2.33 -3.44 5.15
CA LEU A 200 3.61 -2.99 4.63
C LEU A 200 3.81 -1.49 4.84
N ALA A 201 2.81 -0.66 4.54
CA ALA A 201 2.90 0.79 4.72
C ALA A 201 3.20 1.15 6.19
N LEU A 202 2.51 0.51 7.15
CA LEU A 202 2.76 0.69 8.58
C LEU A 202 4.15 0.21 9.00
N ALA A 203 4.60 -0.95 8.54
CA ALA A 203 5.93 -1.47 8.84
C ALA A 203 7.06 -0.58 8.30
N LEU A 204 6.91 -0.07 7.07
CA LEU A 204 7.85 0.85 6.46
C LEU A 204 7.88 2.20 7.19
N ALA A 205 6.73 2.76 7.51
CA ALA A 205 6.62 4.01 8.26
C ALA A 205 7.29 3.90 9.63
N HIS A 206 7.07 2.78 10.33
CA HIS A 206 7.75 2.48 11.59
C HIS A 206 9.28 2.35 11.41
N ALA A 207 9.75 1.71 10.34
CA ALA A 207 11.19 1.53 10.09
C ALA A 207 11.94 2.84 9.86
N ILE A 208 11.27 3.90 9.40
CA ILE A 208 11.85 5.25 9.21
C ILE A 208 11.43 6.25 10.31
N ASP A 209 10.87 5.76 11.41
CA ASP A 209 10.35 6.56 12.53
C ASP A 209 9.37 7.67 12.10
N LEU A 210 8.57 7.40 11.06
CA LEU A 210 7.59 8.34 10.55
C LEU A 210 6.18 7.88 10.96
N PRO A 211 5.41 8.69 11.71
CA PRO A 211 4.05 8.33 12.09
C PRO A 211 3.13 8.12 10.88
N LEU A 212 2.40 7.02 10.86
CA LEU A 212 1.30 6.76 9.94
C LEU A 212 0.06 6.43 10.78
N ALA A 213 -0.95 7.28 10.70
CA ALA A 213 -2.18 7.16 11.48
C ALA A 213 -3.40 7.10 10.56
N PHE A 214 -4.40 6.35 10.98
CA PHE A 214 -5.69 6.24 10.30
C PHE A 214 -6.80 6.76 11.20
N SER A 215 -7.76 7.45 10.60
CA SER A 215 -8.99 7.87 11.27
C SER A 215 -10.19 7.69 10.34
N LEU A 216 -11.34 7.41 10.94
CA LEU A 216 -12.60 7.28 10.22
C LEU A 216 -13.59 8.29 10.79
N ASP A 217 -14.06 9.20 9.95
CA ASP A 217 -15.07 10.20 10.32
C ASP A 217 -16.12 10.29 9.22
N ASN A 218 -17.40 10.17 9.61
CA ASN A 218 -18.55 10.24 8.71
C ASN A 218 -18.40 9.36 7.44
N GLY A 219 -17.87 8.15 7.58
CA GLY A 219 -17.64 7.22 6.46
C GLY A 219 -16.48 7.60 5.55
N ARG A 220 -15.64 8.56 5.95
CA ARG A 220 -14.40 8.93 5.25
C ARG A 220 -13.19 8.42 6.01
N LEU A 221 -12.39 7.60 5.35
CA LEU A 221 -11.11 7.13 5.84
C LEU A 221 -10.04 8.16 5.51
N SER A 222 -9.28 8.57 6.52
CA SER A 222 -8.13 9.45 6.39
C SER A 222 -6.87 8.70 6.81
N ALA A 223 -5.88 8.63 5.92
CA ALA A 223 -4.53 8.18 6.20
C ALA A 223 -3.62 9.41 6.29
N ARG A 224 -2.95 9.59 7.43
CA ARG A 224 -2.04 10.71 7.70
C ARG A 224 -0.63 10.19 7.90
N LEU A 225 0.28 10.57 7.03
CA LEU A 225 1.70 10.22 7.07
C LEU A 225 2.52 11.47 7.42
N GLY A 226 3.29 11.40 8.48
CA GLY A 226 4.04 12.52 9.03
C GLY A 226 3.70 12.79 10.51
N PRO A 227 4.17 13.90 11.09
CA PRO A 227 4.88 14.99 10.40
C PRO A 227 6.33 14.64 10.05
N TRP A 228 6.79 15.04 8.86
CA TRP A 228 8.23 15.09 8.60
C TRP A 228 8.80 16.33 9.28
N PRO A 229 9.78 16.16 10.17
CA PRO A 229 10.41 17.31 10.80
C PRO A 229 11.07 18.20 9.72
N PRO A 230 11.15 19.53 9.96
CA PRO A 230 11.88 20.39 9.05
C PRO A 230 13.34 19.92 8.97
N PRO A 231 13.98 20.01 7.78
CA PRO A 231 15.38 19.66 7.65
C PRO A 231 16.19 20.47 8.66
N VAL A 232 17.09 19.77 9.37
CA VAL A 232 17.96 20.43 10.37
C VAL A 232 18.80 21.46 9.63
N SER A 233 18.56 22.74 9.90
CA SER A 233 19.37 23.81 9.32
C SER A 233 20.78 23.69 9.88
N TYR A 234 21.72 23.19 9.08
CA TYR A 234 23.16 23.29 9.36
C TYR A 234 23.65 24.73 9.24
N THR A 235 23.10 25.63 10.04
CA THR A 235 23.49 27.05 10.05
C THR A 235 24.58 27.37 11.07
N HIS A 236 25.23 26.40 11.67
CA HIS A 236 26.29 26.62 12.66
C HIS A 236 27.59 25.85 12.38
N LEU A 237 28.14 25.98 11.16
CA LEU A 237 29.55 25.62 10.91
C LEU A 237 30.19 26.65 9.98
N ARG A 238 30.15 27.94 10.35
CA ARG A 238 31.12 28.97 9.94
C ARG A 238 31.29 29.96 11.09
N ALA A 239 32.21 29.65 11.95
CA ALA A 239 32.91 30.62 12.79
C ALA A 239 34.40 30.21 12.79
#